data_4441eae82c3bebe29f4af0d62ba1aac2
#
_entry.id   4441eae82c3bebe29f4af0d62ba1aac2
#
_cell.length_a   1.000
_cell.length_b   1.000
_cell.length_c   1.000
_cell.angle_alpha   90.00
_cell.angle_beta   90.00
_cell.angle_gamma   90.00
#
_symmetry.space_group_name_H-M   'P 1'
#
loop_
_entity.id
_entity.type
_entity.pdbx_description
1 polymer ?
#
loop_
_entity_poly.entity_id
_entity_poly.type
_entity_poly.pdbx_seq_one_letter_code
_entity_poly.pdbx_strand_id
1 'polypeptide(L)'
;MMDKSHPKMIRTSLSTFLKNHNFIVKEGLIALLICALGDLVAGIILGKMTFFLKMFPGLLVLIPGAIGMRGNIFGSFASRLSTNLHIGIISPKFELSDDLNHNIFASFVLTLFLSLFLAIVAKGLCLLFNFESISIFDFVIISVLAGIISNIIMLPITMFISFKSFKHGWDPDNVTTPIIAAFGDLFTLPAIIISIYILRFINKF
;
A
#
# COMPACT_ATOMS: atom_id res chain seq x y z
N MET A 1 54.06 29.66 2.58
CA MET A 1 53.95 28.33 3.19
C MET A 1 52.47 27.93 3.12
N MET A 2 52.06 27.31 2.01
CA MET A 2 50.68 26.92 1.76
C MET A 2 50.50 25.48 2.22
N ASP A 3 49.75 25.30 3.32
CA ASP A 3 49.36 23.99 3.82
C ASP A 3 48.30 23.36 2.86
N LYS A 4 48.70 22.34 2.15
CA LYS A 4 47.84 21.52 1.30
C LYS A 4 47.23 20.42 2.18
N SER A 5 46.16 20.71 2.93
CA SER A 5 45.31 19.70 3.48
C SER A 5 44.42 19.10 2.37
N HIS A 6 44.93 18.07 1.71
CA HIS A 6 44.09 17.21 0.85
C HIS A 6 42.96 16.63 1.66
N PRO A 7 41.69 16.74 1.20
CA PRO A 7 40.62 15.97 1.83
C PRO A 7 40.98 14.47 1.71
N LYS A 8 41.08 13.78 2.82
CA LYS A 8 41.18 12.32 2.88
C LYS A 8 39.93 11.78 2.22
N MET A 9 40.03 11.47 0.93
CA MET A 9 39.07 10.65 0.24
C MET A 9 38.97 9.36 1.02
N ILE A 10 37.84 9.15 1.72
CA ILE A 10 37.56 7.92 2.45
C ILE A 10 37.55 6.83 1.38
N ARG A 11 38.67 6.12 1.22
CA ARG A 11 38.73 4.89 0.47
C ARG A 11 37.87 3.89 1.26
N THR A 12 36.59 3.90 0.99
CA THR A 12 35.73 2.83 1.45
C THR A 12 36.33 1.54 0.86
N SER A 13 36.82 0.67 1.73
CA SER A 13 37.44 -0.59 1.27
C SER A 13 36.40 -1.31 0.40
N LEU A 14 36.82 -1.84 -0.74
CA LEU A 14 35.95 -2.60 -1.64
C LEU A 14 35.16 -3.69 -0.88
N SER A 15 35.77 -4.26 0.16
CA SER A 15 35.11 -5.22 1.05
C SER A 15 33.95 -4.64 1.85
N THR A 16 34.08 -3.40 2.34
CA THR A 16 33.00 -2.70 3.05
C THR A 16 31.88 -2.30 2.09
N PHE A 17 32.23 -1.85 0.89
CA PHE A 17 31.28 -1.57 -0.18
C PHE A 17 30.48 -2.81 -0.57
N LEU A 18 31.14 -3.94 -0.85
CA LEU A 18 30.49 -5.19 -1.19
C LEU A 18 29.65 -5.76 -0.03
N LYS A 19 30.11 -5.61 1.21
CA LYS A 19 29.35 -6.06 2.39
C LYS A 19 28.06 -5.28 2.58
N ASN A 20 28.10 -3.96 2.41
CA ASN A 20 26.88 -3.13 2.51
C ASN A 20 25.90 -3.41 1.38
N HIS A 21 26.40 -3.60 0.13
CA HIS A 21 25.54 -3.97 -1.00
C HIS A 21 24.89 -5.33 -0.82
N ASN A 22 25.65 -6.32 -0.33
CA ASN A 22 25.10 -7.66 -0.07
C ASN A 22 24.00 -7.63 1.01
N PHE A 23 24.10 -6.75 2.01
CA PHE A 23 23.10 -6.59 3.04
C PHE A 23 21.80 -6.04 2.46
N ILE A 24 21.87 -4.93 1.72
CA ILE A 24 20.71 -4.29 1.06
C ILE A 24 20.04 -5.26 0.07
N VAL A 25 20.85 -5.92 -0.77
CA VAL A 25 20.33 -6.89 -1.75
C VAL A 25 19.66 -8.08 -1.08
N LYS A 26 20.22 -8.59 0.02
CA LYS A 26 19.65 -9.73 0.73
C LYS A 26 18.32 -9.38 1.42
N GLU A 27 18.25 -8.25 2.09
CA GLU A 27 17.01 -7.78 2.72
C GLU A 27 15.93 -7.51 1.66
N GLY A 28 16.29 -6.75 0.62
CA GLY A 28 15.37 -6.42 -0.46
C GLY A 28 14.90 -7.68 -1.23
N LEU A 29 15.80 -8.64 -1.50
CA LEU A 29 15.43 -9.88 -2.19
C LEU A 29 14.40 -10.69 -1.40
N ILE A 30 14.60 -10.85 -0.09
CA ILE A 30 13.64 -11.56 0.77
C ILE A 30 12.28 -10.86 0.75
N ALA A 31 12.27 -9.53 0.91
CA ALA A 31 11.03 -8.75 0.87
C ALA A 31 10.31 -8.90 -0.48
N LEU A 32 11.04 -8.76 -1.60
CA LEU A 32 10.47 -8.87 -2.94
C LEU A 32 9.97 -10.29 -3.28
N LEU A 33 10.62 -11.35 -2.78
CA LEU A 33 10.12 -12.72 -2.95
C LEU A 33 8.80 -12.93 -2.18
N ILE A 34 8.68 -12.38 -0.97
CA ILE A 34 7.42 -12.41 -0.21
C ILE A 34 6.33 -11.64 -0.98
N CYS A 35 6.67 -10.49 -1.55
CA CYS A 35 5.75 -9.71 -2.38
C CYS A 35 5.27 -10.51 -3.59
N ALA A 36 6.18 -11.08 -4.35
CA ALA A 36 5.84 -11.87 -5.54
C ALA A 36 4.89 -13.03 -5.21
N LEU A 37 5.08 -13.69 -4.06
CA LEU A 37 4.14 -14.74 -3.59
C LEU A 37 2.78 -14.15 -3.22
N GLY A 38 2.75 -12.98 -2.57
CA GLY A 38 1.52 -12.26 -2.25
C GLY A 38 0.74 -11.87 -3.52
N ASP A 39 1.43 -11.35 -4.53
CA ASP A 39 0.84 -10.96 -5.81
C ASP A 39 0.26 -12.15 -6.58
N LEU A 40 0.92 -13.33 -6.52
CA LEU A 40 0.38 -14.56 -7.09
C LEU A 40 -0.93 -14.99 -6.39
N VAL A 41 -0.99 -14.86 -5.06
CA VAL A 41 -2.23 -15.15 -4.31
C VAL A 41 -3.33 -14.13 -4.67
N ALA A 42 -3.00 -12.85 -4.78
CA ALA A 42 -3.92 -11.82 -5.25
C ALA A 42 -4.44 -12.14 -6.67
N GLY A 43 -3.56 -12.61 -7.57
CA GLY A 43 -3.92 -13.08 -8.91
C GLY A 43 -4.93 -14.24 -8.89
N ILE A 44 -4.77 -15.21 -7.95
CA ILE A 44 -5.73 -16.31 -7.76
C ILE A 44 -7.09 -15.77 -7.30
N ILE A 45 -7.11 -14.81 -6.37
CA ILE A 45 -8.35 -14.17 -5.90
C ILE A 45 -9.03 -13.46 -7.06
N LEU A 46 -8.28 -12.66 -7.85
CA LEU A 46 -8.81 -11.97 -9.01
C LEU A 46 -9.38 -12.94 -10.06
N GLY A 47 -8.70 -14.06 -10.31
CA GLY A 47 -9.20 -15.12 -11.19
C GLY A 47 -10.54 -15.71 -10.72
N LYS A 48 -10.75 -15.82 -9.41
CA LYS A 48 -12.03 -16.26 -8.84
C LYS A 48 -13.12 -15.18 -8.87
N MET A 49 -12.76 -13.91 -9.05
CA MET A 49 -13.72 -12.80 -9.16
C MET A 49 -14.42 -12.70 -10.52
N THR A 50 -14.13 -13.57 -11.48
CA THR A 50 -14.72 -13.52 -12.85
C THR A 50 -16.24 -13.42 -12.87
N PHE A 51 -16.93 -14.07 -11.93
CA PHE A 51 -18.38 -13.97 -11.76
C PHE A 51 -18.81 -12.53 -11.42
N PHE A 52 -18.13 -11.88 -10.49
CA PHE A 52 -18.42 -10.48 -10.11
C PHE A 52 -18.09 -9.51 -11.22
N LEU A 53 -17.01 -9.75 -11.96
CA LEU A 53 -16.62 -8.91 -13.10
C LEU A 53 -17.66 -8.95 -14.23
N LYS A 54 -18.31 -10.09 -14.44
CA LYS A 54 -19.43 -10.21 -15.38
C LYS A 54 -20.70 -9.53 -14.88
N MET A 55 -20.99 -9.61 -13.58
CA MET A 55 -22.17 -8.96 -12.98
C MET A 55 -22.04 -7.44 -12.86
N PHE A 56 -20.84 -6.94 -12.71
CA PHE A 56 -20.53 -5.53 -12.52
C PHE A 56 -19.53 -5.07 -13.60
N PRO A 57 -20.02 -4.83 -14.83
CA PRO A 57 -19.15 -4.39 -15.93
C PRO A 57 -18.41 -3.10 -15.56
N GLY A 58 -17.17 -2.99 -16.00
CA GLY A 58 -16.30 -1.85 -15.71
C GLY A 58 -15.49 -1.97 -14.44
N LEU A 59 -15.78 -2.91 -13.51
CA LEU A 59 -14.95 -3.12 -12.32
C LEU A 59 -13.49 -3.46 -12.65
N LEU A 60 -13.26 -4.12 -13.78
CA LEU A 60 -11.90 -4.44 -14.22
C LEU A 60 -11.04 -3.18 -14.44
N VAL A 61 -11.67 -2.05 -14.81
CA VAL A 61 -10.99 -0.75 -14.95
C VAL A 61 -10.66 -0.15 -13.60
N LEU A 62 -11.53 -0.34 -12.60
CA LEU A 62 -11.35 0.18 -11.25
C LEU A 62 -10.27 -0.57 -10.45
N ILE A 63 -10.21 -1.91 -10.57
CA ILE A 63 -9.39 -2.78 -9.73
C ILE A 63 -7.91 -2.41 -9.74
N PRO A 64 -7.21 -2.27 -10.89
CA PRO A 64 -5.79 -1.92 -10.89
C PRO A 64 -5.50 -0.58 -10.20
N GLY A 65 -6.37 0.42 -10.42
CA GLY A 65 -6.26 1.71 -9.75
C GLY A 65 -6.46 1.61 -8.24
N ALA A 66 -7.44 0.83 -7.79
CA ALA A 66 -7.71 0.61 -6.36
C ALA A 66 -6.54 -0.10 -5.66
N ILE A 67 -5.96 -1.12 -6.29
CA ILE A 67 -4.79 -1.85 -5.80
C ILE A 67 -3.58 -0.92 -5.67
N GLY A 68 -3.18 -0.26 -6.76
CA GLY A 68 -2.03 0.64 -6.77
C GLY A 68 -2.16 1.79 -5.78
N MET A 69 -3.37 2.33 -5.62
CA MET A 69 -3.67 3.37 -4.64
C MET A 69 -3.39 2.89 -3.20
N ARG A 70 -3.77 1.64 -2.86
CA ARG A 70 -3.52 1.08 -1.51
C ARG A 70 -2.03 1.00 -1.22
N GLY A 71 -1.26 0.42 -2.13
CA GLY A 71 0.20 0.36 -2.00
C GLY A 71 0.82 1.73 -1.78
N ASN A 72 0.38 2.74 -2.53
CA ASN A 72 0.90 4.10 -2.42
C ASN A 72 0.53 4.80 -1.10
N ILE A 73 -0.73 4.67 -0.64
CA ILE A 73 -1.17 5.28 0.64
C ILE A 73 -0.40 4.65 1.80
N PHE A 74 -0.36 3.33 1.87
CA PHE A 74 0.27 2.64 2.99
C PHE A 74 1.79 2.59 2.90
N GLY A 75 2.37 2.61 1.70
CA GLY A 75 3.79 2.84 1.50
C GLY A 75 4.22 4.21 2.02
N SER A 76 3.47 5.27 1.70
CA SER A 76 3.71 6.61 2.25
C SER A 76 3.52 6.68 3.77
N PHE A 77 2.51 5.97 4.30
CA PHE A 77 2.30 5.87 5.75
C PHE A 77 3.48 5.15 6.43
N ALA A 78 3.93 4.03 5.87
CA ALA A 78 5.08 3.28 6.37
C ALA A 78 6.37 4.11 6.37
N SER A 79 6.63 4.86 5.31
CA SER A 79 7.81 5.71 5.20
C SER A 79 7.80 6.86 6.22
N ARG A 80 6.66 7.55 6.42
CA ARG A 80 6.53 8.55 7.49
C ARG A 80 6.71 7.94 8.87
N LEU A 81 6.15 6.74 9.08
CA LEU A 81 6.31 6.03 10.35
C LEU A 81 7.77 5.63 10.59
N SER A 82 8.47 5.15 9.56
CA SER A 82 9.90 4.85 9.60
C SER A 82 10.73 6.07 10.00
N THR A 83 10.50 7.21 9.33
CA THR A 83 11.18 8.46 9.66
C THR A 83 10.96 8.84 11.13
N ASN A 84 9.70 8.82 11.61
CA ASN A 84 9.37 9.20 12.97
C ASN A 84 9.95 8.23 14.02
N LEU A 85 10.13 6.95 13.69
CA LEU A 85 10.83 5.98 14.51
C LEU A 85 12.33 6.28 14.60
N HIS A 86 12.98 6.59 13.47
CA HIS A 86 14.41 6.88 13.42
C HIS A 86 14.79 8.16 14.15
N ILE A 87 13.97 9.21 14.10
CA ILE A 87 14.20 10.46 14.82
C ILE A 87 13.67 10.44 16.26
N GLY A 88 13.04 9.33 16.70
CA GLY A 88 12.58 9.14 18.07
C GLY A 88 11.32 9.90 18.46
N ILE A 89 10.55 10.43 17.48
CA ILE A 89 9.24 11.09 17.73
C ILE A 89 8.18 10.05 18.12
N ILE A 90 8.20 8.88 17.47
CA ILE A 90 7.29 7.77 17.78
C ILE A 90 8.10 6.63 18.38
N SER A 91 7.65 6.09 19.51
CA SER A 91 8.22 4.86 20.07
C SER A 91 7.68 3.63 19.31
N PRO A 92 8.48 2.53 19.19
CA PRO A 92 8.02 1.32 18.49
C PRO A 92 7.07 0.49 19.37
N LYS A 93 6.00 1.13 19.82
CA LYS A 93 4.91 0.56 20.61
C LYS A 93 3.57 0.99 20.03
N PHE A 94 2.52 0.20 20.29
CA PHE A 94 1.15 0.57 19.93
C PHE A 94 0.56 1.57 20.93
N GLU A 95 1.24 2.69 21.11
CA GLU A 95 0.77 3.81 21.93
C GLU A 95 0.35 4.94 21.00
N LEU A 96 -0.87 5.43 21.18
CA LEU A 96 -1.38 6.54 20.39
C LEU A 96 -0.67 7.83 20.81
N SER A 97 0.16 8.36 19.91
CA SER A 97 0.73 9.69 20.01
C SER A 97 0.02 10.63 19.02
N ASP A 98 0.12 11.93 19.25
CA ASP A 98 -0.49 12.91 18.36
C ASP A 98 0.02 12.74 16.91
N ASP A 99 1.32 12.52 16.74
CA ASP A 99 1.93 12.30 15.41
C ASP A 99 1.41 11.02 14.75
N LEU A 100 1.24 9.95 15.51
CA LEU A 100 0.66 8.71 15.00
C LEU A 100 -0.80 8.91 14.60
N ASN A 101 -1.59 9.60 15.43
CA ASN A 101 -2.99 9.92 15.14
C ASN A 101 -3.14 10.78 13.88
N HIS A 102 -2.28 11.79 13.70
CA HIS A 102 -2.27 12.60 12.48
C HIS A 102 -1.96 11.77 11.24
N ASN A 103 -1.01 10.84 11.31
CA ASN A 103 -0.69 9.94 10.20
C ASN A 103 -1.83 8.97 9.89
N ILE A 104 -2.50 8.44 10.91
CA ILE A 104 -3.69 7.59 10.77
C ILE A 104 -4.82 8.37 10.10
N PHE A 105 -5.14 9.55 10.61
CA PHE A 105 -6.18 10.39 10.04
C PHE A 105 -5.89 10.76 8.58
N ALA A 106 -4.66 11.14 8.27
CA ALA A 106 -4.24 11.43 6.91
C ALA A 106 -4.46 10.24 5.95
N SER A 107 -4.20 8.99 6.40
CA SER A 107 -4.43 7.80 5.58
C SER A 107 -5.91 7.59 5.27
N PHE A 108 -6.81 7.87 6.22
CA PHE A 108 -8.26 7.82 6.00
C PHE A 108 -8.75 8.89 5.03
N VAL A 109 -8.31 10.13 5.21
CA VAL A 109 -8.68 11.25 4.31
C VAL A 109 -8.21 10.97 2.89
N LEU A 110 -6.96 10.55 2.71
CA LEU A 110 -6.42 10.19 1.40
C LEU A 110 -7.19 9.02 0.79
N THR A 111 -7.54 8.01 1.58
CA THR A 111 -8.34 6.87 1.13
C THR A 111 -9.69 7.31 0.59
N LEU A 112 -10.42 8.14 1.33
CA LEU A 112 -11.75 8.61 0.91
C LEU A 112 -11.67 9.43 -0.36
N PHE A 113 -10.77 10.42 -0.39
CA PHE A 113 -10.60 11.31 -1.54
C PHE A 113 -10.20 10.53 -2.81
N LEU A 114 -9.17 9.69 -2.70
CA LEU A 114 -8.68 8.93 -3.84
C LEU A 114 -9.64 7.83 -4.29
N SER A 115 -10.39 7.22 -3.37
CA SER A 115 -11.42 6.23 -3.73
C SER A 115 -12.55 6.89 -4.54
N LEU A 116 -12.99 8.09 -4.15
CA LEU A 116 -13.97 8.86 -4.89
C LEU A 116 -13.42 9.27 -6.27
N PHE A 117 -12.20 9.80 -6.31
CA PHE A 117 -11.52 10.18 -7.54
C PHE A 117 -11.41 9.00 -8.53
N LEU A 118 -10.95 7.84 -8.05
CA LEU A 118 -10.82 6.63 -8.87
C LEU A 118 -12.16 6.16 -9.44
N ALA A 119 -13.23 6.21 -8.66
CA ALA A 119 -14.56 5.84 -9.13
C ALA A 119 -15.02 6.72 -10.31
N ILE A 120 -14.80 8.04 -10.18
CA ILE A 120 -15.15 9.01 -11.23
C ILE A 120 -14.30 8.77 -12.48
N VAL A 121 -12.99 8.62 -12.32
CA VAL A 121 -12.07 8.38 -13.43
C VAL A 121 -12.35 7.05 -14.11
N ALA A 122 -12.57 5.97 -13.34
CA ALA A 122 -12.89 4.65 -13.92
C ALA A 122 -14.19 4.70 -14.76
N LYS A 123 -15.23 5.37 -14.25
CA LYS A 123 -16.46 5.58 -15.01
C LYS A 123 -16.21 6.42 -16.26
N GLY A 124 -15.44 7.50 -16.15
CA GLY A 124 -15.06 8.34 -17.30
C GLY A 124 -14.31 7.56 -18.38
N LEU A 125 -13.38 6.70 -17.98
CA LEU A 125 -12.64 5.82 -18.91
C LEU A 125 -13.57 4.80 -19.57
N CYS A 126 -14.50 4.18 -18.82
CA CYS A 126 -15.48 3.29 -19.41
C CYS A 126 -16.33 3.99 -20.51
N LEU A 127 -16.75 5.22 -20.25
CA LEU A 127 -17.50 6.01 -21.22
C LEU A 127 -16.65 6.40 -22.44
N LEU A 128 -15.41 6.81 -22.21
CA LEU A 128 -14.49 7.22 -23.27
C LEU A 128 -14.17 6.07 -24.25
N PHE A 129 -13.99 4.86 -23.71
CA PHE A 129 -13.65 3.66 -24.51
C PHE A 129 -14.88 2.81 -24.86
N ASN A 130 -16.10 3.29 -24.62
CA ASN A 130 -17.35 2.58 -24.87
C ASN A 130 -17.42 1.19 -24.22
N PHE A 131 -16.87 1.04 -23.02
CA PHE A 131 -17.02 -0.18 -22.23
C PHE A 131 -18.34 -0.17 -21.47
N GLU A 132 -19.02 -1.32 -21.46
CA GLU A 132 -20.15 -1.50 -20.56
C GLU A 132 -19.70 -1.27 -19.10
N SER A 133 -20.52 -0.56 -18.34
CA SER A 133 -20.18 -0.24 -16.95
C SER A 133 -21.42 0.04 -16.11
N ILE A 134 -21.32 -0.31 -14.82
CA ILE A 134 -22.33 0.00 -13.81
C ILE A 134 -22.52 1.52 -13.63
N SER A 135 -23.52 1.90 -12.83
CA SER A 135 -23.80 3.29 -12.53
C SER A 135 -22.62 3.97 -11.83
N ILE A 136 -22.52 5.29 -11.93
CA ILE A 136 -21.49 6.07 -11.20
C ILE A 136 -21.64 5.90 -9.68
N PHE A 137 -22.86 5.81 -9.19
CA PHE A 137 -23.14 5.61 -7.77
C PHE A 137 -22.62 4.27 -7.27
N ASP A 138 -22.80 3.20 -8.04
CA ASP A 138 -22.30 1.87 -7.71
C ASP A 138 -20.76 1.85 -7.70
N PHE A 139 -20.09 2.51 -8.68
CA PHE A 139 -18.65 2.69 -8.67
C PHE A 139 -18.16 3.39 -7.41
N VAL A 140 -18.82 4.49 -7.02
CA VAL A 140 -18.46 5.27 -5.83
C VAL A 140 -18.64 4.42 -4.57
N ILE A 141 -19.79 3.75 -4.42
CA ILE A 141 -20.06 2.93 -3.24
C ILE A 141 -19.04 1.79 -3.12
N ILE A 142 -18.80 1.05 -4.20
CA ILE A 142 -17.83 -0.05 -4.19
C ILE A 142 -16.42 0.47 -3.88
N SER A 143 -15.98 1.54 -4.53
CA SER A 143 -14.63 2.08 -4.35
C SER A 143 -14.41 2.61 -2.93
N VAL A 144 -15.36 3.37 -2.39
CA VAL A 144 -15.27 3.98 -1.06
C VAL A 144 -15.35 2.91 0.03
N LEU A 145 -16.31 1.97 -0.06
CA LEU A 145 -16.43 0.89 0.91
C LEU A 145 -15.19 -0.02 0.90
N ALA A 146 -14.72 -0.43 -0.28
CA ALA A 146 -13.49 -1.20 -0.40
C ALA A 146 -12.30 -0.43 0.16
N GLY A 147 -12.30 0.89 -0.04
CA GLY A 147 -11.33 1.79 0.53
C GLY A 147 -11.29 1.76 2.03
N ILE A 148 -12.41 1.95 2.68
CA ILE A 148 -12.53 1.96 4.13
C ILE A 148 -12.19 0.59 4.72
N ILE A 149 -12.74 -0.49 4.16
CA ILE A 149 -12.50 -1.86 4.66
C ILE A 149 -11.02 -2.21 4.59
N SER A 150 -10.37 -1.98 3.44
CA SER A 150 -8.94 -2.24 3.31
C SER A 150 -8.08 -1.33 4.18
N ASN A 151 -8.47 -0.08 4.42
CA ASN A 151 -7.77 0.84 5.32
C ASN A 151 -7.77 0.31 6.76
N ILE A 152 -8.92 -0.11 7.27
CA ILE A 152 -9.06 -0.65 8.63
C ILE A 152 -8.15 -1.87 8.82
N ILE A 153 -7.99 -2.72 7.80
CA ILE A 153 -7.14 -3.91 7.86
C ILE A 153 -5.66 -3.55 7.71
N MET A 154 -5.34 -2.71 6.72
CA MET A 154 -3.95 -2.42 6.36
C MET A 154 -3.22 -1.56 7.39
N LEU A 155 -3.94 -0.69 8.10
CA LEU A 155 -3.36 0.25 9.05
C LEU A 155 -2.63 -0.46 10.19
N PRO A 156 -3.27 -1.36 10.98
CA PRO A 156 -2.60 -2.10 12.04
C PRO A 156 -1.49 -3.03 11.52
N ILE A 157 -1.66 -3.60 10.33
CA ILE A 157 -0.65 -4.46 9.69
C ILE A 157 0.60 -3.64 9.39
N THR A 158 0.44 -2.46 8.78
CA THR A 158 1.57 -1.56 8.46
C THR A 158 2.32 -1.14 9.71
N MET A 159 1.59 -0.74 10.76
CA MET A 159 2.20 -0.38 12.05
C MET A 159 2.97 -1.56 12.65
N PHE A 160 2.37 -2.75 12.66
CA PHE A 160 3.00 -3.95 13.21
C PHE A 160 4.31 -4.30 12.49
N ILE A 161 4.30 -4.29 11.16
CA ILE A 161 5.48 -4.63 10.35
C ILE A 161 6.56 -3.57 10.55
N SER A 162 6.22 -2.27 10.52
CA SER A 162 7.17 -1.18 10.72
C SER A 162 7.83 -1.24 12.10
N PHE A 163 7.04 -1.40 13.16
CA PHE A 163 7.58 -1.49 14.52
C PHE A 163 8.44 -2.73 14.72
N LYS A 164 8.03 -3.86 14.14
CA LYS A 164 8.79 -5.11 14.25
C LYS A 164 10.11 -5.03 13.49
N SER A 165 10.12 -4.49 12.27
CA SER A 165 11.33 -4.28 11.47
C SER A 165 12.31 -3.37 12.21
N PHE A 166 11.84 -2.24 12.73
CA PHE A 166 12.66 -1.30 13.48
C PHE A 166 13.28 -1.95 14.73
N LYS A 167 12.50 -2.72 15.52
CA LYS A 167 13.00 -3.44 16.70
C LYS A 167 14.06 -4.49 16.40
N HIS A 168 14.05 -5.07 15.18
CA HIS A 168 15.05 -6.05 14.75
C HIS A 168 16.27 -5.39 14.10
N GLY A 169 16.33 -4.06 14.06
CA GLY A 169 17.44 -3.32 13.45
C GLY A 169 17.42 -3.38 11.92
N TRP A 170 16.28 -3.78 11.31
CA TRP A 170 16.07 -3.70 9.87
C TRP A 170 15.56 -2.31 9.52
N ASP A 171 15.95 -1.83 8.33
CA ASP A 171 15.40 -0.58 7.82
C ASP A 171 13.94 -0.80 7.39
N PRO A 172 12.96 -0.15 8.07
CA PRO A 172 11.56 -0.29 7.70
C PRO A 172 11.28 0.14 6.26
N ASP A 173 12.02 1.09 5.71
CA ASP A 173 11.83 1.55 4.33
C ASP A 173 12.17 0.45 3.31
N ASN A 174 13.20 -0.36 3.59
CA ASN A 174 13.61 -1.45 2.71
C ASN A 174 12.70 -2.69 2.79
N VAL A 175 12.08 -2.93 3.95
CA VAL A 175 11.32 -4.15 4.22
C VAL A 175 9.82 -3.89 4.23
N THR A 176 9.38 -2.85 4.94
CA THR A 176 7.95 -2.60 5.15
C THR A 176 7.26 -2.16 3.87
N THR A 177 7.84 -1.22 3.14
CA THR A 177 7.20 -0.66 1.94
C THR A 177 6.87 -1.70 0.87
N PRO A 178 7.80 -2.59 0.45
CA PRO A 178 7.47 -3.65 -0.48
C PRO A 178 6.40 -4.61 0.06
N ILE A 179 6.55 -5.09 1.29
CA ILE A 179 5.61 -6.04 1.90
C ILE A 179 4.19 -5.43 1.97
N ILE A 180 4.08 -4.16 2.32
CA ILE A 180 2.80 -3.46 2.40
C ILE A 180 2.16 -3.29 1.02
N ALA A 181 2.94 -3.10 -0.04
CA ALA A 181 2.41 -3.08 -1.40
C ALA A 181 1.70 -4.41 -1.72
N ALA A 182 2.36 -5.55 -1.51
CA ALA A 182 1.76 -6.87 -1.74
C ALA A 182 0.54 -7.16 -0.85
N PHE A 183 0.57 -6.74 0.42
CA PHE A 183 -0.62 -6.84 1.28
C PHE A 183 -1.74 -5.90 0.80
N GLY A 184 -1.40 -4.75 0.22
CA GLY A 184 -2.37 -3.88 -0.44
C GLY A 184 -3.17 -4.64 -1.50
N ASP A 185 -2.51 -5.38 -2.37
CA ASP A 185 -3.13 -6.20 -3.41
C ASP A 185 -4.01 -7.30 -2.80
N LEU A 186 -3.43 -8.02 -1.84
CA LEU A 186 -4.09 -9.16 -1.19
C LEU A 186 -5.39 -8.77 -0.46
N PHE A 187 -5.43 -7.62 0.22
CA PHE A 187 -6.60 -7.20 1.00
C PHE A 187 -7.57 -6.31 0.24
N THR A 188 -7.13 -5.62 -0.81
CA THR A 188 -8.03 -4.79 -1.63
C THR A 188 -9.04 -5.63 -2.41
N LEU A 189 -8.63 -6.76 -2.97
CA LEU A 189 -9.52 -7.63 -3.74
C LEU A 189 -10.68 -8.21 -2.89
N PRO A 190 -10.44 -8.82 -1.72
CA PRO A 190 -11.52 -9.22 -0.81
C PRO A 190 -12.38 -8.05 -0.35
N ALA A 191 -11.80 -6.87 -0.10
CA ALA A 191 -12.56 -5.69 0.28
C ALA A 191 -13.53 -5.25 -0.82
N ILE A 192 -13.13 -5.32 -2.10
CA ILE A 192 -14.02 -5.08 -3.24
C ILE A 192 -15.15 -6.11 -3.27
N ILE A 193 -14.86 -7.40 -3.07
CA ILE A 193 -15.89 -8.45 -3.03
C ILE A 193 -16.92 -8.17 -1.92
N ILE A 194 -16.46 -7.85 -0.72
CA ILE A 194 -17.32 -7.51 0.42
C ILE A 194 -18.17 -6.29 0.08
N SER A 195 -17.59 -5.26 -0.54
CA SER A 195 -18.30 -4.05 -0.94
C SER A 195 -19.39 -4.33 -1.96
N ILE A 196 -19.16 -5.24 -2.90
CA ILE A 196 -20.18 -5.71 -3.86
C ILE A 196 -21.34 -6.42 -3.13
N TYR A 197 -21.04 -7.28 -2.16
CA TYR A 197 -22.09 -7.93 -1.38
C TYR A 197 -22.93 -6.91 -0.58
N ILE A 198 -22.28 -5.93 0.04
CA ILE A 198 -22.95 -4.84 0.76
C ILE A 198 -23.86 -4.05 -0.20
N LEU A 199 -23.35 -3.65 -1.37
CA LEU A 199 -24.12 -2.95 -2.38
C LEU A 199 -25.36 -3.75 -2.82
N ARG A 200 -25.21 -5.05 -3.08
CA ARG A 200 -26.33 -5.93 -3.43
C ARG A 200 -27.36 -6.04 -2.33
N PHE A 201 -26.93 -6.04 -1.08
CA PHE A 201 -27.85 -6.06 0.06
C PHE A 201 -28.65 -4.76 0.15
N ILE A 202 -28.00 -3.62 -0.04
CA ILE A 202 -28.64 -2.30 -0.04
C ILE A 202 -29.67 -2.18 -1.20
N ASN A 203 -29.30 -2.61 -2.40
CA ASN A 203 -30.16 -2.51 -3.58
C ASN A 203 -31.32 -3.54 -3.61
N LYS A 204 -31.39 -4.45 -2.61
CA LYS A 204 -32.52 -5.36 -2.44
C LYS A 204 -33.67 -4.76 -1.61
N PHE A 205 -33.44 -3.65 -0.96
CA PHE A 205 -34.41 -2.83 -0.26
C PHE A 205 -34.71 -1.57 -1.04
#